data_2db7c28897b394c0d52931100026f97a
#
_entry.id   2db7c28897b394c0d52931100026f97a
#
_cell.length_a   1.000
_cell.length_b   1.000
_cell.length_c   1.000
_cell.angle_alpha   90.00
_cell.angle_beta   90.00
_cell.angle_gamma   90.00
#
_symmetry.space_group_name_H-M   'P 1'
#
loop_
_entity.id
_entity.type
_entity.pdbx_description
1 polymer ?
#
loop_
_entity_poly.entity_id
_entity_poly.type
_entity_poly.pdbx_seq_one_letter_code
_entity_poly.pdbx_strand_id
1 'polypeptide(L)'
;PFYLHGAPFHWSTRAVTLLYLSYLVGVVIGPLAGKLSNRVGNGTAMVLGALVFGVGLAVTLIPRGWAMAAALALVCAGFFTLHASAAGALNRKVSAGRGRANAFYVLFYYLGGAAGITVSGHAYHLAGWHGVVALAGVALLVPLTTGMLEMRSRSGSR
;
A
#
# COMPACT_ATOMS: atom_id res chain seq x y z
N PRO A 1 -2.81 16.18 -2.06
CA PRO A 1 -3.15 17.59 -1.76
C PRO A 1 -4.17 18.15 -2.74
N PHE A 2 -3.94 18.06 -4.09
CA PHE A 2 -4.78 18.68 -5.12
C PHE A 2 -6.29 18.36 -4.95
N TYR A 3 -6.64 17.10 -4.80
CA TYR A 3 -8.02 16.66 -4.62
C TYR A 3 -8.69 17.24 -3.37
N LEU A 4 -7.95 17.41 -2.28
CA LEU A 4 -8.49 17.91 -1.01
C LEU A 4 -8.57 19.44 -0.95
N HIS A 5 -7.75 20.13 -1.74
CA HIS A 5 -7.85 21.60 -1.87
C HIS A 5 -8.99 22.02 -2.79
N GLY A 6 -9.40 21.16 -3.72
CA GLY A 6 -10.51 21.40 -4.64
C GLY A 6 -11.88 21.05 -4.04
N ALA A 7 -12.93 21.27 -4.85
CA ALA A 7 -14.28 20.82 -4.53
C ALA A 7 -14.32 19.29 -4.42
N PRO A 8 -15.12 18.73 -3.50
CA PRO A 8 -16.04 19.40 -2.56
C PRO A 8 -15.40 19.74 -1.21
N PHE A 9 -14.10 19.47 -1.01
CA PHE A 9 -13.48 19.52 0.31
C PHE A 9 -13.02 20.90 0.74
N HIS A 10 -12.36 21.65 -0.16
CA HIS A 10 -11.78 22.97 0.12
C HIS A 10 -10.95 23.04 1.42
N TRP A 11 -10.21 21.96 1.69
CA TRP A 11 -9.42 21.88 2.92
C TRP A 11 -8.20 22.78 2.88
N SER A 12 -7.91 23.40 4.03
CA SER A 12 -6.68 24.17 4.19
C SER A 12 -5.45 23.26 4.16
N THR A 13 -4.30 23.83 3.83
CA THR A 13 -3.00 23.12 3.86
C THR A 13 -2.76 22.48 5.23
N ARG A 14 -3.14 23.17 6.32
CA ARG A 14 -3.02 22.65 7.69
C ARG A 14 -3.85 21.37 7.89
N ALA A 15 -5.09 21.35 7.41
CA ALA A 15 -5.96 20.17 7.51
C ALA A 15 -5.40 18.98 6.69
N VAL A 16 -4.92 19.26 5.49
CA VAL A 16 -4.27 18.25 4.63
C VAL A 16 -2.99 17.71 5.30
N THR A 17 -2.19 18.57 5.94
CA THR A 17 -0.99 18.15 6.66
C THR A 17 -1.33 17.22 7.82
N LEU A 18 -2.41 17.46 8.56
CA LEU A 18 -2.84 16.59 9.65
C LEU A 18 -3.17 15.16 9.18
N LEU A 19 -3.54 14.96 7.92
CA LEU A 19 -3.74 13.63 7.37
C LEU A 19 -2.48 12.77 7.36
N TYR A 20 -1.30 13.37 7.37
CA TYR A 20 -0.05 12.61 7.50
C TYR A 20 0.07 11.88 8.84
N LEU A 21 -0.73 12.27 9.86
CA LEU A 21 -0.82 11.49 11.10
C LEU A 21 -1.34 10.07 10.87
N SER A 22 -2.04 9.81 9.76
CA SER A 22 -2.43 8.45 9.36
C SER A 22 -1.22 7.51 9.20
N TYR A 23 -0.02 8.03 8.93
CA TYR A 23 1.21 7.22 8.91
C TYR A 23 1.55 6.62 10.28
N LEU A 24 1.08 7.20 11.39
CA LEU A 24 1.21 6.61 12.72
C LEU A 24 0.53 5.24 12.84
N VAL A 25 -0.51 5.00 12.01
CA VAL A 25 -1.11 3.67 11.86
C VAL A 25 -0.04 2.63 11.50
N GLY A 26 0.94 3.00 10.69
CA GLY A 26 2.05 2.12 10.31
C GLY A 26 2.91 1.67 11.47
N VAL A 27 3.10 2.52 12.48
CA VAL A 27 3.87 2.19 13.69
C VAL A 27 3.22 1.02 14.45
N VAL A 28 1.89 0.98 14.47
CA VAL A 28 1.12 -0.09 15.12
C VAL A 28 0.99 -1.31 14.19
N ILE A 29 0.67 -1.06 12.93
CA ILE A 29 0.39 -2.13 11.95
C ILE A 29 1.66 -2.89 11.59
N GLY A 30 2.83 -2.27 11.52
CA GLY A 30 4.07 -2.94 11.15
C GLY A 30 4.36 -4.20 12.01
N PRO A 31 4.44 -4.09 13.34
CA PRO A 31 4.60 -5.26 14.23
C PRO A 31 3.45 -6.27 14.14
N LEU A 32 2.20 -5.81 13.99
CA LEU A 32 1.03 -6.68 13.84
C LEU A 32 1.05 -7.46 12.53
N ALA A 33 1.46 -6.81 11.44
CA ALA A 33 1.64 -7.43 10.13
C ALA A 33 2.71 -8.53 10.17
N GLY A 34 3.81 -8.32 10.90
CA GLY A 34 4.83 -9.33 11.13
C GLY A 34 4.25 -10.55 11.87
N LYS A 35 3.48 -10.34 12.94
CA LYS A 35 2.80 -11.41 13.68
C LYS A 35 1.79 -12.15 12.79
N LEU A 36 0.97 -11.41 12.03
CA LEU A 36 0.01 -11.98 11.07
C LEU A 36 0.74 -12.85 10.04
N SER A 37 1.78 -12.30 9.42
CA SER A 37 2.58 -12.98 8.41
C SER A 37 3.23 -14.28 8.93
N ASN A 38 3.64 -14.31 10.19
CA ASN A 38 4.15 -15.52 10.85
C ASN A 38 3.07 -16.58 11.07
N ARG A 39 1.81 -16.18 11.31
CA ARG A 39 0.68 -17.09 11.54
C ARG A 39 0.11 -17.64 10.23
N VAL A 40 -0.23 -16.76 9.30
CA VAL A 40 -0.97 -17.14 8.07
C VAL A 40 -0.05 -17.32 6.86
N GLY A 41 1.21 -16.91 6.96
CA GLY A 41 2.18 -16.90 5.87
C GLY A 41 2.23 -15.56 5.13
N ASN A 42 3.39 -15.28 4.53
CA ASN A 42 3.62 -14.00 3.86
C ASN A 42 2.69 -13.77 2.67
N GLY A 43 2.45 -14.81 1.84
CA GLY A 43 1.56 -14.69 0.69
C GLY A 43 0.15 -14.28 1.09
N THR A 44 -0.43 -14.98 2.10
CA THR A 44 -1.77 -14.64 2.61
C THR A 44 -1.80 -13.23 3.21
N ALA A 45 -0.79 -12.85 3.99
CA ALA A 45 -0.71 -11.52 4.57
C ALA A 45 -0.56 -10.42 3.49
N MET A 46 0.17 -10.70 2.39
CA MET A 46 0.26 -9.79 1.24
C MET A 46 -1.10 -9.61 0.56
N VAL A 47 -1.84 -10.69 0.31
CA VAL A 47 -3.18 -10.62 -0.29
C VAL A 47 -4.13 -9.83 0.60
N LEU A 48 -4.16 -10.11 1.91
CA LEU A 48 -4.98 -9.36 2.87
C LEU A 48 -4.62 -7.88 2.89
N GLY A 49 -3.33 -7.56 2.92
CA GLY A 49 -2.84 -6.16 2.86
C GLY A 49 -3.29 -5.45 1.59
N ALA A 50 -3.21 -6.13 0.43
CA ALA A 50 -3.66 -5.58 -0.84
C ALA A 50 -5.18 -5.35 -0.87
N LEU A 51 -5.97 -6.26 -0.32
CA LEU A 51 -7.42 -6.09 -0.22
C LEU A 51 -7.80 -4.92 0.70
N VAL A 52 -7.17 -4.80 1.87
CA VAL A 52 -7.39 -3.66 2.78
C VAL A 52 -7.01 -2.34 2.10
N PHE A 53 -5.90 -2.31 1.38
CA PHE A 53 -5.49 -1.14 0.60
C PHE A 53 -6.54 -0.81 -0.47
N GLY A 54 -7.02 -1.81 -1.22
CA GLY A 54 -8.05 -1.63 -2.25
C GLY A 54 -9.37 -1.10 -1.69
N VAL A 55 -9.80 -1.60 -0.52
CA VAL A 55 -10.96 -1.05 0.18
C VAL A 55 -10.72 0.42 0.55
N GLY A 56 -9.53 0.74 1.08
CA GLY A 56 -9.15 2.12 1.37
C GLY A 56 -9.25 3.01 0.14
N LEU A 57 -8.73 2.56 -1.02
CA LEU A 57 -8.87 3.30 -2.29
C LEU A 57 -10.34 3.54 -2.66
N ALA A 58 -11.18 2.51 -2.58
CA ALA A 58 -12.60 2.63 -2.89
C ALA A 58 -13.32 3.63 -1.97
N VAL A 59 -12.97 3.64 -0.68
CA VAL A 59 -13.53 4.58 0.30
C VAL A 59 -13.13 6.04 -0.02
N THR A 60 -11.98 6.28 -0.67
CA THR A 60 -11.61 7.65 -1.11
C THR A 60 -12.56 8.24 -2.14
N LEU A 61 -13.38 7.43 -2.80
CA LEU A 61 -14.40 7.91 -3.74
C LEU A 61 -15.62 8.53 -3.05
N ILE A 62 -15.76 8.34 -1.74
CA ILE A 62 -16.83 8.97 -0.96
C ILE A 62 -16.40 10.40 -0.62
N PRO A 63 -17.08 11.43 -1.16
CA PRO A 63 -16.65 12.83 -1.01
C PRO A 63 -17.00 13.41 0.37
N ARG A 64 -16.53 12.76 1.44
CA ARG A 64 -16.75 13.17 2.83
C ARG A 64 -15.45 13.15 3.62
N GLY A 65 -15.23 14.15 4.47
CA GLY A 65 -14.00 14.29 5.23
C GLY A 65 -13.68 13.10 6.14
N TRP A 66 -14.65 12.54 6.85
CA TRP A 66 -14.46 11.36 7.67
C TRP A 66 -14.09 10.11 6.85
N ALA A 67 -14.70 9.99 5.66
CA ALA A 67 -14.39 8.88 4.76
C ALA A 67 -12.93 8.97 4.26
N MET A 68 -12.45 10.18 3.97
CA MET A 68 -11.07 10.40 3.57
C MET A 68 -10.09 10.02 4.69
N ALA A 69 -10.36 10.40 5.94
CA ALA A 69 -9.52 10.01 7.07
C ALA A 69 -9.50 8.49 7.28
N ALA A 70 -10.67 7.84 7.24
CA ALA A 70 -10.79 6.39 7.33
C ALA A 70 -10.08 5.67 6.16
N ALA A 71 -10.25 6.18 4.94
CA ALA A 71 -9.59 5.67 3.74
C ALA A 71 -8.08 5.68 3.87
N LEU A 72 -7.50 6.79 4.33
CA LEU A 72 -6.06 6.91 4.51
C LEU A 72 -5.54 5.96 5.61
N ALA A 73 -6.28 5.77 6.69
CA ALA A 73 -5.93 4.79 7.71
C ALA A 73 -5.92 3.36 7.12
N LEU A 74 -6.92 2.99 6.30
CA LEU A 74 -6.98 1.71 5.62
C LEU A 74 -5.85 1.54 4.59
N VAL A 75 -5.59 2.57 3.78
CA VAL A 75 -4.47 2.57 2.82
C VAL A 75 -3.15 2.37 3.55
N CYS A 76 -2.90 3.08 4.65
CA CYS A 76 -1.70 2.90 5.46
C CYS A 76 -1.63 1.48 6.06
N ALA A 77 -2.73 0.97 6.63
CA ALA A 77 -2.78 -0.36 7.20
C ALA A 77 -2.47 -1.44 6.15
N GLY A 78 -3.11 -1.35 4.98
CA GLY A 78 -2.89 -2.26 3.85
C GLY A 78 -1.46 -2.18 3.34
N PHE A 79 -0.94 -0.97 3.13
CA PHE A 79 0.41 -0.73 2.67
C PHE A 79 1.48 -1.32 3.61
N PHE A 80 1.40 -1.02 4.90
CA PHE A 80 2.39 -1.53 5.86
C PHE A 80 2.31 -3.05 6.02
N THR A 81 1.10 -3.64 5.91
CA THR A 81 0.92 -5.09 5.90
C THR A 81 1.59 -5.72 4.68
N LEU A 82 1.35 -5.16 3.49
CA LEU A 82 1.99 -5.56 2.24
C LEU A 82 3.51 -5.48 2.33
N HIS A 83 4.02 -4.32 2.73
CA HIS A 83 5.45 -4.02 2.79
C HIS A 83 6.18 -4.96 3.76
N ALA A 84 5.68 -5.11 4.98
CA ALA A 84 6.26 -6.00 5.98
C ALA A 84 6.26 -7.46 5.53
N SER A 85 5.17 -7.91 4.90
CA SER A 85 5.04 -9.29 4.42
C SER A 85 5.92 -9.59 3.21
N ALA A 86 6.07 -8.62 2.28
CA ALA A 86 6.95 -8.73 1.14
C ALA A 86 8.43 -8.80 1.56
N ALA A 87 8.85 -7.91 2.46
CA ALA A 87 10.19 -7.93 3.03
C ALA A 87 10.47 -9.26 3.79
N GLY A 88 9.48 -9.75 4.53
CA GLY A 88 9.55 -11.05 5.20
C GLY A 88 9.69 -12.23 4.23
N ALA A 89 8.95 -12.21 3.11
CA ALA A 89 9.06 -13.22 2.04
C ALA A 89 10.44 -13.22 1.40
N LEU A 90 10.96 -12.02 1.06
CA LEU A 90 12.29 -11.85 0.50
C LEU A 90 13.36 -12.43 1.42
N ASN A 91 13.34 -12.04 2.70
CA ASN A 91 14.34 -12.47 3.68
C ASN A 91 14.32 -13.98 3.98
N ARG A 92 13.19 -14.66 3.73
CA ARG A 92 13.10 -16.12 3.83
C ARG A 92 13.68 -16.85 2.63
N LYS A 93 13.60 -16.26 1.44
CA LYS A 93 14.10 -16.84 0.19
C LYS A 93 15.60 -16.68 0.01
N VAL A 94 16.19 -15.68 0.65
CA VAL A 94 17.62 -15.36 0.50
C VAL A 94 18.40 -15.93 1.68
N SER A 95 19.21 -16.97 1.42
CA SER A 95 20.12 -17.58 2.42
C SER A 95 21.42 -16.79 2.59
N ALA A 96 21.98 -16.27 1.50
CA ALA A 96 23.20 -15.46 1.48
C ALA A 96 22.96 -14.10 0.80
N GLY A 97 23.71 -13.07 1.18
CA GLY A 97 23.58 -11.74 0.57
C GLY A 97 22.31 -10.98 0.93
N ARG A 98 21.70 -11.23 2.08
CA ARG A 98 20.47 -10.56 2.55
C ARG A 98 20.56 -9.03 2.52
N GLY A 99 21.73 -8.48 2.89
CA GLY A 99 21.95 -7.04 2.83
C GLY A 99 21.79 -6.48 1.42
N ARG A 100 22.35 -7.14 0.40
CA ARG A 100 22.21 -6.76 -1.00
C ARG A 100 20.77 -6.88 -1.49
N ALA A 101 20.10 -7.98 -1.17
CA ALA A 101 18.69 -8.17 -1.53
C ALA A 101 17.79 -7.09 -0.94
N ASN A 102 17.99 -6.74 0.34
CA ASN A 102 17.25 -5.65 0.98
C ASN A 102 17.60 -4.27 0.39
N ALA A 103 18.85 -4.02 0.01
CA ALA A 103 19.24 -2.78 -0.66
C ALA A 103 18.51 -2.63 -2.02
N PHE A 104 18.44 -3.69 -2.83
CA PHE A 104 17.65 -3.68 -4.06
C PHE A 104 16.15 -3.50 -3.80
N TYR A 105 15.60 -4.15 -2.78
CA TYR A 105 14.21 -3.97 -2.40
C TYR A 105 13.90 -2.50 -2.08
N VAL A 106 14.75 -1.84 -1.29
CA VAL A 106 14.60 -0.43 -0.94
C VAL A 106 14.76 0.46 -2.17
N LEU A 107 15.74 0.17 -3.04
CA LEU A 107 15.95 0.90 -4.30
C LEU A 107 14.70 0.86 -5.18
N PHE A 108 14.15 -0.33 -5.44
CA PHE A 108 12.95 -0.50 -6.25
C PHE A 108 11.70 0.11 -5.58
N TYR A 109 11.63 0.08 -4.26
CA TYR A 109 10.59 0.76 -3.50
C TYR A 109 10.59 2.27 -3.77
N TYR A 110 11.74 2.93 -3.68
CA TYR A 110 11.84 4.37 -3.94
C TYR A 110 11.66 4.72 -5.42
N LEU A 111 12.21 3.93 -6.33
CA LEU A 111 12.01 4.13 -7.78
C LEU A 111 10.53 3.97 -8.15
N GLY A 112 9.88 2.95 -7.61
CA GLY A 112 8.44 2.73 -7.79
C GLY A 112 7.60 3.86 -7.21
N GLY A 113 7.99 4.39 -6.04
CA GLY A 113 7.35 5.55 -5.43
C GLY A 113 7.48 6.81 -6.29
N ALA A 114 8.67 7.12 -6.80
CA ALA A 114 8.91 8.26 -7.68
C ALA A 114 8.11 8.14 -8.99
N ALA A 115 8.16 6.97 -9.64
CA ALA A 115 7.37 6.69 -10.84
C ALA A 115 5.86 6.80 -10.55
N GLY A 116 5.40 6.22 -9.43
CA GLY A 116 4.01 6.25 -9.01
C GLY A 116 3.48 7.66 -8.82
N ILE A 117 4.25 8.55 -8.17
CA ILE A 117 3.88 9.96 -7.98
C ILE A 117 3.72 10.64 -9.35
N THR A 118 4.67 10.45 -10.26
CA THR A 118 4.66 11.07 -11.60
C THR A 118 3.45 10.60 -12.41
N VAL A 119 3.25 9.28 -12.51
CA VAL A 119 2.14 8.69 -13.29
C VAL A 119 0.78 9.02 -12.67
N SER A 120 0.69 9.07 -11.32
CA SER A 120 -0.54 9.50 -10.63
C SER A 120 -0.90 10.95 -10.93
N GLY A 121 0.11 11.84 -11.08
CA GLY A 121 -0.11 13.22 -11.50
C GLY A 121 -0.74 13.29 -12.89
N HIS A 122 -0.23 12.53 -13.85
CA HIS A 122 -0.81 12.42 -15.20
C HIS A 122 -2.23 11.85 -15.18
N ALA A 123 -2.45 10.76 -14.43
CA ALA A 123 -3.78 10.17 -14.29
C ALA A 123 -4.79 11.15 -13.68
N TYR A 124 -4.35 11.97 -12.73
CA TYR A 124 -5.18 13.02 -12.15
C TYR A 124 -5.54 14.11 -13.17
N HIS A 125 -4.58 14.52 -14.02
CA HIS A 125 -4.85 15.50 -15.09
C HIS A 125 -5.84 14.97 -16.14
N LEU A 126 -5.77 13.68 -16.46
CA LEU A 126 -6.63 13.08 -17.48
C LEU A 126 -8.05 12.79 -17.01
N ALA A 127 -8.21 12.26 -15.78
CA ALA A 127 -9.48 11.73 -15.30
C ALA A 127 -9.77 12.07 -13.81
N GLY A 128 -9.10 13.09 -13.28
CA GLY A 128 -9.27 13.50 -11.88
C GLY A 128 -8.94 12.40 -10.90
N TRP A 129 -9.61 12.40 -9.75
CA TRP A 129 -9.36 11.42 -8.70
C TRP A 129 -9.70 9.98 -9.11
N HIS A 130 -10.72 9.80 -9.95
CA HIS A 130 -11.07 8.47 -10.48
C HIS A 130 -9.92 7.85 -11.28
N GLY A 131 -9.19 8.64 -12.07
CA GLY A 131 -8.01 8.19 -12.81
C GLY A 131 -6.91 7.68 -11.86
N VAL A 132 -6.67 8.38 -10.75
CA VAL A 132 -5.69 7.95 -9.74
C VAL A 132 -6.12 6.65 -9.08
N VAL A 133 -7.40 6.53 -8.71
CA VAL A 133 -7.93 5.30 -8.10
C VAL A 133 -7.87 4.11 -9.05
N ALA A 134 -8.22 4.31 -10.32
CA ALA A 134 -8.11 3.27 -11.35
C ALA A 134 -6.65 2.81 -11.54
N LEU A 135 -5.72 3.75 -11.69
CA LEU A 135 -4.29 3.46 -11.80
C LEU A 135 -3.77 2.66 -10.60
N ALA A 136 -4.11 3.09 -9.38
CA ALA A 136 -3.70 2.42 -8.16
C ALA A 136 -4.34 1.02 -8.04
N GLY A 137 -5.61 0.87 -8.47
CA GLY A 137 -6.29 -0.42 -8.57
C GLY A 137 -5.57 -1.39 -9.49
N VAL A 138 -5.15 -0.94 -10.67
CA VAL A 138 -4.33 -1.74 -11.59
C VAL A 138 -2.98 -2.10 -10.97
N ALA A 139 -2.31 -1.15 -10.32
CA ALA A 139 -1.04 -1.42 -9.64
C ALA A 139 -1.17 -2.45 -8.52
N LEU A 140 -2.32 -2.54 -7.84
CA LEU A 140 -2.57 -3.55 -6.81
C LEU A 140 -2.64 -4.99 -7.36
N LEU A 141 -2.82 -5.19 -8.66
CA LEU A 141 -2.76 -6.53 -9.26
C LEU A 141 -1.38 -7.17 -9.07
N VAL A 142 -0.31 -6.37 -9.03
CA VAL A 142 1.06 -6.86 -8.83
C VAL A 142 1.21 -7.53 -7.46
N PRO A 143 0.95 -6.86 -6.32
CA PRO A 143 1.08 -7.51 -5.02
C PRO A 143 0.04 -8.61 -4.79
N LEU A 144 -1.16 -8.54 -5.38
CA LEU A 144 -2.15 -9.62 -5.33
C LEU A 144 -1.63 -10.88 -6.02
N THR A 145 -1.17 -10.77 -7.26
CA THR A 145 -0.64 -11.92 -8.01
C THR A 145 0.61 -12.48 -7.34
N THR A 146 1.52 -11.62 -6.89
CA THR A 146 2.73 -12.04 -6.16
C THR A 146 2.37 -12.77 -4.86
N GLY A 147 1.40 -12.24 -4.10
CA GLY A 147 0.90 -12.88 -2.87
C GLY A 147 0.30 -14.26 -3.14
N MET A 148 -0.52 -14.38 -4.19
CA MET A 148 -1.13 -15.67 -4.60
C MET A 148 -0.07 -16.70 -5.02
N LEU A 149 0.95 -16.28 -5.79
CA LEU A 149 2.06 -17.15 -6.17
C LEU A 149 2.85 -17.63 -4.95
N GLU A 150 3.09 -16.74 -3.98
CA GLU A 150 3.75 -17.08 -2.72
C GLU A 150 2.95 -18.08 -1.88
N MET A 151 1.62 -17.99 -1.88
CA MET A 151 0.74 -18.97 -1.23
C MET A 151 0.88 -20.37 -1.87
N ARG A 152 0.87 -20.43 -3.20
CA ARG A 152 0.98 -21.69 -3.96
C ARG A 152 2.34 -22.37 -3.73
N SER A 153 3.43 -21.61 -3.73
CA SER A 153 4.77 -22.16 -3.49
C SER A 153 4.92 -22.83 -2.12
N ARG A 154 4.19 -22.35 -1.13
CA ARG A 154 4.20 -22.92 0.23
C ARG A 154 3.36 -24.20 0.34
N SER A 155 2.29 -24.32 -0.46
CA SER A 155 1.43 -25.52 -0.46
C SER A 155 2.10 -26.72 -1.14
N GLY A 156 2.97 -26.49 -2.11
CA GLY A 156 3.70 -27.54 -2.83
C GLY A 156 4.93 -28.11 -2.12
N SER A 157 5.33 -27.48 -0.99
CA SER A 157 6.48 -27.92 -0.17
C SER A 157 6.09 -28.68 1.11
N ARG A 158 4.82 -29.00 1.27
CA ARG A 158 4.26 -29.86 2.34
C ARG A 158 3.90 -31.24 1.77
#